data_71f1ae49a5dcd9dac01e8b7908fb3b3d
#
_entry.id   71f1ae49a5dcd9dac01e8b7908fb3b3d
#
_cell.length_a   1.000
_cell.length_b   1.000
_cell.length_c   1.000
_cell.angle_alpha   90.00
_cell.angle_beta   90.00
_cell.angle_gamma   90.00
#
_symmetry.space_group_name_H-M   'P 1'
#
loop_
_entity.id
_entity.type
_entity.pdbx_description
1 polymer ?
#
loop_
_entity_poly.entity_id
_entity_poly.type
_entity_poly.pdbx_seq_one_letter_code
_entity_poly.pdbx_strand_id
1 'polypeptide(L)'
;CTLNLTEGLSGMQEHNPEDYITKVTAVSPDDIGADIWNDTLNLIFCDDRELIKYVQRIVGMAVIGKVYIEALIIAYGEGRNGKSTFWNAIARVLGSYAGNMSADTLTVGCKRNVKPEMAELKGKRLIIAAELEEGMRLNTSVIKQLCSTDAVYAEKKYKAPFSFIPSHTLVLYTNHLPKVGASDAGTWRRLIVIPFHARIEGDSDIKNFADYLVDHAGGAILKWIIEGSRKVIIEGFNM
;
A
#
# COMPACT_ATOMS: atom_id res chain seq x y z
N CYS A 1 15.32 -0.79 -16.42
CA CYS A 1 14.23 -0.79 -17.41
C CYS A 1 13.02 -0.02 -16.87
N THR A 2 12.21 0.48 -17.79
CA THR A 2 10.92 1.10 -17.53
C THR A 2 9.82 0.14 -17.98
N LEU A 3 8.70 0.12 -17.31
CA LEU A 3 7.58 -0.77 -17.63
C LEU A 3 6.34 0.02 -17.99
N ASN A 4 5.75 -0.28 -19.16
CA ASN A 4 4.41 0.19 -19.50
C ASN A 4 3.36 -0.73 -18.86
N LEU A 5 2.68 -0.25 -17.83
CA LEU A 5 1.71 -1.05 -17.08
C LEU A 5 0.50 -1.50 -17.89
N THR A 6 0.14 -0.79 -18.97
CA THR A 6 -0.96 -1.19 -19.87
C THR A 6 -0.65 -2.48 -20.63
N GLU A 7 0.61 -2.67 -20.97
CA GLU A 7 1.09 -3.83 -21.70
C GLU A 7 1.54 -4.96 -20.76
N GLY A 8 1.66 -4.66 -19.45
CA GLY A 8 2.18 -5.61 -18.48
C GLY A 8 3.65 -5.93 -18.75
N LEU A 9 4.07 -7.17 -18.52
CA LEU A 9 5.48 -7.56 -18.68
C LEU A 9 6.01 -7.42 -20.11
N SER A 10 5.16 -7.50 -21.12
CA SER A 10 5.56 -7.26 -22.53
C SER A 10 5.91 -5.80 -22.80
N GLY A 11 5.48 -4.87 -21.97
CA GLY A 11 5.81 -3.45 -22.06
C GLY A 11 7.13 -3.04 -21.40
N MET A 12 8.04 -3.99 -21.15
CA MET A 12 9.37 -3.70 -20.62
C MET A 12 10.23 -3.03 -21.69
N GLN A 13 10.80 -1.87 -21.36
CA GLN A 13 11.62 -1.05 -22.24
C GLN A 13 12.92 -0.67 -21.54
N GLU A 14 13.93 -0.31 -22.31
CA GLU A 14 15.13 0.29 -21.76
C GLU A 14 14.81 1.60 -21.04
N HIS A 15 15.62 1.93 -20.05
CA HIS A 15 15.47 3.19 -19.33
C HIS A 15 15.77 4.36 -20.27
N ASN A 16 14.81 5.29 -20.35
CA ASN A 16 14.97 6.54 -21.09
C ASN A 16 15.01 7.73 -20.10
N PRO A 17 16.08 8.52 -20.07
CA PRO A 17 16.15 9.72 -19.23
C PRO A 17 15.00 10.73 -19.46
N GLU A 18 14.46 10.78 -20.67
CA GLU A 18 13.32 11.65 -21.01
C GLU A 18 12.01 11.25 -20.31
N ASP A 19 11.93 10.06 -19.73
CA ASP A 19 10.79 9.64 -18.91
C ASP A 19 10.77 10.31 -17.53
N TYR A 20 11.86 10.97 -17.14
CA TYR A 20 12.04 11.65 -15.84
C TYR A 20 11.73 10.77 -14.63
N ILE A 21 11.89 9.45 -14.75
CA ILE A 21 11.65 8.49 -13.69
C ILE A 21 12.86 8.48 -12.74
N THR A 22 12.63 8.92 -11.51
CA THR A 22 13.67 8.99 -10.46
C THR A 22 13.50 7.94 -9.36
N LYS A 23 12.52 7.06 -9.48
CA LYS A 23 12.24 6.00 -8.52
C LYS A 23 12.38 4.64 -9.16
N VAL A 24 12.80 3.67 -8.34
CA VAL A 24 13.01 2.29 -8.80
C VAL A 24 12.40 1.31 -7.81
N THR A 25 12.00 0.14 -8.31
CA THR A 25 11.68 -1.05 -7.51
C THR A 25 12.98 -1.68 -7.01
N ALA A 26 12.90 -2.42 -5.90
CA ALA A 26 14.08 -3.09 -5.33
C ALA A 26 14.51 -4.32 -6.15
N VAL A 27 13.58 -4.87 -6.94
CA VAL A 27 13.75 -6.11 -7.71
C VAL A 27 13.22 -5.93 -9.13
N SER A 28 13.61 -6.82 -10.03
CA SER A 28 12.99 -6.97 -11.36
C SER A 28 11.89 -8.04 -11.30
N PRO A 29 10.85 -7.96 -12.15
CA PRO A 29 9.80 -8.97 -12.16
C PRO A 29 10.30 -10.25 -12.82
N ASP A 30 10.04 -11.39 -12.16
CA ASP A 30 10.32 -12.74 -12.66
C ASP A 30 9.34 -13.76 -12.07
N ASP A 31 9.59 -15.07 -12.28
CA ASP A 31 8.77 -16.16 -11.77
C ASP A 31 9.44 -16.93 -10.61
N ILE A 32 10.63 -16.52 -10.18
CA ILE A 32 11.37 -17.19 -9.11
C ILE A 32 10.61 -17.03 -7.80
N GLY A 33 10.30 -18.15 -7.14
CA GLY A 33 9.55 -18.18 -5.88
C GLY A 33 8.05 -17.86 -6.02
N ALA A 34 7.48 -18.03 -7.22
CA ALA A 34 6.03 -17.83 -7.41
C ALA A 34 5.20 -18.79 -6.57
N ASP A 35 5.66 -20.00 -6.34
CA ASP A 35 5.10 -20.97 -5.42
C ASP A 35 5.13 -20.48 -3.97
N ILE A 36 6.28 -19.97 -3.51
CA ILE A 36 6.44 -19.39 -2.16
C ILE A 36 5.45 -18.25 -1.94
N TRP A 37 5.31 -17.37 -2.94
CA TRP A 37 4.37 -16.25 -2.84
C TRP A 37 2.91 -16.71 -2.82
N ASN A 38 2.54 -17.65 -3.69
CA ASN A 38 1.19 -18.20 -3.75
C ASN A 38 0.82 -18.94 -2.45
N ASP A 39 1.72 -19.75 -1.89
CA ASP A 39 1.51 -20.42 -0.62
C ASP A 39 1.35 -19.43 0.53
N THR A 40 2.14 -18.35 0.51
CA THR A 40 2.01 -17.26 1.48
C THR A 40 0.64 -16.56 1.37
N LEU A 41 0.17 -16.27 0.16
CA LEU A 41 -1.15 -15.68 -0.05
C LEU A 41 -2.27 -16.60 0.44
N ASN A 42 -2.20 -17.88 0.10
CA ASN A 42 -3.17 -18.89 0.53
C ASN A 42 -3.21 -19.00 2.05
N LEU A 43 -2.06 -19.02 2.71
CA LEU A 43 -1.96 -19.05 4.17
C LEU A 43 -2.58 -17.80 4.80
N ILE A 44 -2.18 -16.58 4.35
CA ILE A 44 -2.61 -15.32 4.94
C ILE A 44 -4.09 -15.06 4.73
N PHE A 45 -4.63 -15.41 3.56
CA PHE A 45 -6.03 -15.19 3.20
C PHE A 45 -6.91 -16.43 3.32
N CYS A 46 -6.43 -17.49 4.00
CA CYS A 46 -7.18 -18.72 4.28
C CYS A 46 -7.78 -19.34 3.01
N ASP A 47 -7.01 -19.42 1.93
CA ASP A 47 -7.41 -19.94 0.62
C ASP A 47 -8.60 -19.19 -0.05
N ASP A 48 -8.97 -18.00 0.44
CA ASP A 48 -10.01 -17.18 -0.18
C ASP A 48 -9.49 -16.53 -1.48
N ARG A 49 -9.72 -17.23 -2.57
CA ARG A 49 -9.25 -16.80 -3.91
C ARG A 49 -9.86 -15.49 -4.38
N GLU A 50 -11.10 -15.19 -4.00
CA GLU A 50 -11.73 -13.93 -4.39
C GLU A 50 -11.13 -12.75 -3.62
N LEU A 51 -10.87 -12.94 -2.33
CA LEU A 51 -10.16 -11.95 -1.52
C LEU A 51 -8.73 -11.73 -2.03
N ILE A 52 -8.00 -12.79 -2.39
CA ILE A 52 -6.66 -12.68 -2.98
C ILE A 52 -6.69 -11.86 -4.29
N LYS A 53 -7.63 -12.13 -5.19
CA LYS A 53 -7.80 -11.35 -6.43
C LYS A 53 -8.15 -9.88 -6.15
N TYR A 54 -9.01 -9.64 -5.18
CA TYR A 54 -9.41 -8.31 -4.76
C TYR A 54 -8.21 -7.52 -4.19
N VAL A 55 -7.45 -8.14 -3.29
CA VAL A 55 -6.23 -7.56 -2.71
C VAL A 55 -5.16 -7.33 -3.78
N GLN A 56 -5.01 -8.23 -4.75
CA GLN A 56 -4.12 -8.03 -5.90
C GLN A 56 -4.45 -6.74 -6.66
N ARG A 57 -5.73 -6.47 -6.90
CA ARG A 57 -6.16 -5.23 -7.57
C ARG A 57 -5.88 -4.00 -6.71
N ILE A 58 -6.11 -4.07 -5.40
CA ILE A 58 -5.79 -2.97 -4.46
C ILE A 58 -4.30 -2.64 -4.49
N VAL A 59 -3.43 -3.64 -4.39
CA VAL A 59 -1.98 -3.44 -4.45
C VAL A 59 -1.56 -2.96 -5.85
N GLY A 60 -2.19 -3.50 -6.89
CA GLY A 60 -1.98 -3.07 -8.28
C GLY A 60 -2.29 -1.60 -8.50
N MET A 61 -3.35 -1.06 -7.87
CA MET A 61 -3.66 0.38 -7.96
C MET A 61 -2.52 1.26 -7.46
N ALA A 62 -1.81 0.83 -6.41
CA ALA A 62 -0.71 1.59 -5.86
C ALA A 62 0.37 1.91 -6.91
N VAL A 63 0.69 0.96 -7.80
CA VAL A 63 1.76 1.18 -8.80
C VAL A 63 1.34 2.00 -10.00
N ILE A 64 0.05 2.28 -10.19
CA ILE A 64 -0.43 3.13 -11.29
C ILE A 64 0.07 4.59 -11.16
N GLY A 65 0.35 5.03 -9.92
CA GLY A 65 0.95 6.35 -9.69
C GLY A 65 -0.04 7.51 -9.76
N LYS A 66 -1.31 7.24 -9.53
CA LYS A 66 -2.38 8.22 -9.29
C LYS A 66 -3.35 7.67 -8.26
N VAL A 67 -4.09 8.55 -7.59
CA VAL A 67 -5.21 8.11 -6.77
C VAL A 67 -6.29 7.55 -7.70
N TYR A 68 -6.46 6.24 -7.68
CA TYR A 68 -7.43 5.53 -8.52
C TYR A 68 -8.80 5.48 -7.86
N ILE A 69 -8.80 5.22 -6.55
CA ILE A 69 -9.95 5.35 -5.68
C ILE A 69 -9.59 6.21 -4.47
N GLU A 70 -10.50 7.06 -4.06
CA GLU A 70 -10.31 7.93 -2.89
C GLU A 70 -10.60 7.16 -1.60
N ALA A 71 -9.72 6.21 -1.25
CA ALA A 71 -9.94 5.34 -0.09
C ALA A 71 -8.67 5.13 0.75
N LEU A 72 -8.89 5.03 2.07
CA LEU A 72 -7.96 4.45 3.03
C LEU A 72 -8.20 2.95 3.09
N ILE A 73 -7.18 2.17 2.82
CA ILE A 73 -7.23 0.71 2.96
C ILE A 73 -6.88 0.35 4.40
N ILE A 74 -7.78 -0.31 5.12
CA ILE A 74 -7.56 -0.76 6.48
C ILE A 74 -7.37 -2.27 6.47
N ALA A 75 -6.13 -2.72 6.66
CA ALA A 75 -5.82 -4.12 6.86
C ALA A 75 -5.99 -4.46 8.35
N TYR A 76 -7.03 -5.20 8.67
CA TYR A 76 -7.46 -5.48 10.04
C TYR A 76 -7.33 -6.94 10.42
N GLY A 77 -6.92 -7.21 11.67
CA GLY A 77 -6.89 -8.54 12.26
C GLY A 77 -6.11 -8.60 13.56
N GLU A 78 -6.39 -9.58 14.42
CA GLU A 78 -6.00 -9.65 15.84
C GLU A 78 -4.52 -9.98 16.13
N GLY A 79 -3.63 -9.95 15.17
CA GLY A 79 -2.22 -10.32 15.32
C GLY A 79 -1.93 -11.74 14.81
N ARG A 80 -0.63 -12.04 14.61
CA ARG A 80 -0.14 -13.34 14.08
C ARG A 80 -0.89 -13.84 12.82
N ASN A 81 -1.25 -12.93 11.93
CA ASN A 81 -2.06 -13.21 10.75
C ASN A 81 -1.39 -12.77 9.44
N GLY A 82 -0.10 -12.41 9.50
CA GLY A 82 0.67 -12.07 8.32
C GLY A 82 0.45 -10.65 7.75
N LYS A 83 -0.39 -9.78 8.36
CA LYS A 83 -0.62 -8.40 7.87
C LYS A 83 0.67 -7.63 7.62
N SER A 84 1.50 -7.50 8.67
CA SER A 84 2.77 -6.76 8.59
C SER A 84 3.74 -7.41 7.62
N THR A 85 3.82 -8.74 7.61
CA THR A 85 4.65 -9.49 6.66
C THR A 85 4.25 -9.18 5.22
N PHE A 86 2.96 -9.28 4.90
CA PHE A 86 2.42 -9.00 3.58
C PHE A 86 2.73 -7.58 3.11
N TRP A 87 2.35 -6.56 3.89
CA TRP A 87 2.54 -5.17 3.49
C TRP A 87 4.00 -4.74 3.46
N ASN A 88 4.82 -5.25 4.39
CA ASN A 88 6.25 -4.97 4.39
C ASN A 88 6.98 -5.62 3.20
N ALA A 89 6.63 -6.85 2.82
CA ALA A 89 7.20 -7.48 1.63
C ALA A 89 6.87 -6.66 0.36
N ILE A 90 5.62 -6.25 0.18
CA ILE A 90 5.19 -5.40 -0.93
C ILE A 90 5.94 -4.06 -0.93
N ALA A 91 6.03 -3.38 0.23
CA ALA A 91 6.72 -2.10 0.33
C ALA A 91 8.21 -2.21 -0.03
N ARG A 92 8.89 -3.27 0.43
CA ARG A 92 10.30 -3.52 0.11
C ARG A 92 10.50 -3.81 -1.38
N VAL A 93 9.66 -4.63 -1.97
CA VAL A 93 9.68 -4.91 -3.42
C VAL A 93 9.49 -3.63 -4.24
N LEU A 94 8.58 -2.76 -3.82
CA LEU A 94 8.33 -1.46 -4.46
C LEU A 94 9.49 -0.46 -4.27
N GLY A 95 10.38 -0.71 -3.30
CA GLY A 95 11.58 0.08 -3.10
C GLY A 95 11.30 1.57 -2.88
N SER A 96 11.89 2.44 -3.69
CA SER A 96 11.76 3.89 -3.53
C SER A 96 10.35 4.43 -3.80
N TYR A 97 9.45 3.62 -4.37
CA TYR A 97 8.04 3.96 -4.57
C TYR A 97 7.20 3.83 -3.29
N ALA A 98 7.64 3.01 -2.32
CA ALA A 98 6.97 2.89 -1.04
C ALA A 98 7.48 3.91 -0.02
N GLY A 99 6.67 4.19 0.99
CA GLY A 99 7.03 5.02 2.13
C GLY A 99 6.16 4.70 3.33
N ASN A 100 6.56 5.22 4.48
CA ASN A 100 5.84 5.04 5.72
C ASN A 100 5.39 6.40 6.26
N MET A 101 4.32 6.37 7.04
CA MET A 101 3.90 7.49 7.88
C MET A 101 3.46 6.98 9.24
N SER A 102 3.47 7.84 10.24
CA SER A 102 2.95 7.49 11.54
C SER A 102 1.42 7.40 11.50
N ALA A 103 0.86 6.34 12.08
CA ALA A 103 -0.59 6.19 12.17
C ALA A 103 -1.27 7.29 12.98
N ASP A 104 -0.57 7.91 13.94
CA ASP A 104 -1.07 9.08 14.69
C ASP A 104 -1.50 10.22 13.78
N THR A 105 -0.81 10.42 12.66
CA THR A 105 -1.15 11.46 11.69
C THR A 105 -2.57 11.32 11.15
N LEU A 106 -3.08 10.11 11.13
CA LEU A 106 -4.44 9.81 10.69
C LEU A 106 -5.50 10.01 11.80
N THR A 107 -5.09 10.44 13.01
CA THR A 107 -5.99 10.53 14.17
C THR A 107 -6.30 11.97 14.59
N VAL A 108 -7.42 12.17 15.25
CA VAL A 108 -7.84 13.46 15.81
C VAL A 108 -6.89 13.93 16.93
N GLY A 109 -6.21 12.99 17.59
CA GLY A 109 -5.30 13.29 18.72
C GLY A 109 -3.90 13.76 18.32
N CYS A 110 -3.56 13.77 17.04
CA CYS A 110 -2.23 14.16 16.58
C CYS A 110 -1.95 15.64 16.85
N LYS A 111 -1.00 15.91 17.77
CA LYS A 111 -0.60 17.28 18.16
C LYS A 111 0.72 17.72 17.53
N ARG A 112 1.44 16.84 16.85
CA ARG A 112 2.73 17.14 16.23
C ARG A 112 2.58 17.87 14.90
N ASN A 113 3.64 18.58 14.47
CA ASN A 113 3.68 19.14 13.13
C ASN A 113 3.90 18.01 12.11
N VAL A 114 2.88 17.72 11.31
CA VAL A 114 2.87 16.66 10.31
C VAL A 114 3.36 17.10 8.92
N LYS A 115 3.56 18.40 8.69
CA LYS A 115 3.97 18.93 7.38
C LYS A 115 5.26 18.32 6.82
N PRO A 116 6.32 18.07 7.61
CA PRO A 116 7.53 17.39 7.11
C PRO A 116 7.26 15.96 6.66
N GLU A 117 6.41 15.22 7.38
CA GLU A 117 6.00 13.88 7.02
C GLU A 117 5.18 13.87 5.72
N MET A 118 4.24 14.81 5.57
CA MET A 118 3.50 15.00 4.32
C MET A 118 4.42 15.25 3.12
N ALA A 119 5.53 15.95 3.32
CA ALA A 119 6.49 16.22 2.27
C ALA A 119 7.20 14.97 1.72
N GLU A 120 7.33 13.92 2.54
CA GLU A 120 7.92 12.65 2.14
C GLU A 120 6.97 11.79 1.29
N LEU A 121 5.68 12.10 1.27
CA LEU A 121 4.69 11.38 0.47
C LEU A 121 4.76 11.71 -1.02
N LYS A 122 5.38 12.85 -1.38
CA LYS A 122 5.48 13.30 -2.78
C LYS A 122 6.11 12.24 -3.67
N GLY A 123 5.37 11.82 -4.70
CA GLY A 123 5.81 10.83 -5.70
C GLY A 123 5.89 9.40 -5.17
N LYS A 124 5.42 9.13 -3.96
CA LYS A 124 5.22 7.77 -3.47
C LYS A 124 3.97 7.17 -4.11
N ARG A 125 3.96 5.85 -4.21
CA ARG A 125 2.85 5.06 -4.77
C ARG A 125 2.14 4.20 -3.73
N LEU A 126 2.86 3.77 -2.70
CA LEU A 126 2.32 3.07 -1.55
C LEU A 126 2.79 3.76 -0.28
N ILE A 127 1.87 4.12 0.60
CA ILE A 127 2.18 4.65 1.93
C ILE A 127 1.57 3.72 2.96
N ILE A 128 2.39 3.30 3.91
CA ILE A 128 1.97 2.44 5.01
C ILE A 128 1.97 3.24 6.31
N ALA A 129 0.83 3.24 6.98
CA ALA A 129 0.68 3.63 8.37
C ALA A 129 0.50 2.36 9.20
N ALA A 130 1.28 2.21 10.27
CA ALA A 130 1.27 1.00 11.07
C ALA A 130 0.76 1.27 12.47
N GLU A 131 -0.12 0.39 12.91
CA GLU A 131 -0.58 0.20 14.29
C GLU A 131 -1.19 1.44 14.96
N LEU A 132 -2.49 1.42 15.11
CA LEU A 132 -3.23 2.35 15.96
C LEU A 132 -3.46 1.73 17.32
N GLU A 133 -3.35 2.56 18.36
CA GLU A 133 -3.81 2.19 19.69
C GLU A 133 -5.33 2.00 19.71
N GLU A 134 -5.79 1.18 20.63
CA GLU A 134 -7.23 0.94 20.82
C GLU A 134 -7.99 2.24 21.14
N GLY A 135 -9.17 2.38 20.57
CA GLY A 135 -10.04 3.52 20.82
C GLY A 135 -9.70 4.81 20.07
N MET A 136 -8.62 4.84 19.29
CA MET A 136 -8.26 6.01 18.49
C MET A 136 -9.33 6.34 17.44
N ARG A 137 -9.53 7.65 17.22
CA ARG A 137 -10.51 8.17 16.26
C ARG A 137 -9.81 8.76 15.04
N LEU A 138 -10.25 8.37 13.85
CA LEU A 138 -9.73 8.91 12.59
C LEU A 138 -10.04 10.41 12.43
N ASN A 139 -9.06 11.13 11.94
CA ASN A 139 -9.23 12.51 11.48
C ASN A 139 -9.73 12.49 10.02
N THR A 140 -11.03 12.68 9.86
CA THR A 140 -11.71 12.59 8.57
C THR A 140 -11.18 13.61 7.56
N SER A 141 -10.76 14.79 8.01
CA SER A 141 -10.19 15.83 7.13
C SER A 141 -8.83 15.40 6.58
N VAL A 142 -7.97 14.83 7.42
CA VAL A 142 -6.64 14.33 6.99
C VAL A 142 -6.82 13.16 6.01
N ILE A 143 -7.73 12.23 6.29
CA ILE A 143 -8.00 11.10 5.40
C ILE A 143 -8.52 11.59 4.05
N LYS A 144 -9.50 12.49 4.04
CA LYS A 144 -10.01 13.09 2.81
C LYS A 144 -8.89 13.75 2.01
N GLN A 145 -8.01 14.50 2.65
CA GLN A 145 -6.88 15.16 2.01
C GLN A 145 -5.88 14.18 1.41
N LEU A 146 -5.47 13.15 2.17
CA LEU A 146 -4.43 12.21 1.74
C LEU A 146 -4.91 11.20 0.70
N CYS A 147 -6.21 10.90 0.66
CA CYS A 147 -6.80 9.97 -0.30
C CYS A 147 -7.47 10.68 -1.48
N SER A 148 -7.39 12.02 -1.59
CA SER A 148 -8.05 12.76 -2.67
C SER A 148 -7.10 13.02 -3.84
N THR A 149 -7.67 13.54 -4.92
CA THR A 149 -6.93 14.08 -6.07
C THR A 149 -6.59 15.57 -5.92
N ASP A 150 -6.92 16.17 -4.78
CA ASP A 150 -6.62 17.55 -4.49
C ASP A 150 -5.16 17.76 -4.06
N ALA A 151 -4.65 18.96 -4.27
CA ALA A 151 -3.28 19.29 -3.87
C ALA A 151 -3.11 19.32 -2.35
N VAL A 152 -2.11 18.61 -1.87
CA VAL A 152 -1.67 18.58 -0.47
C VAL A 152 -0.55 19.58 -0.26
N TYR A 153 -0.70 20.46 0.74
CA TYR A 153 0.32 21.39 1.16
C TYR A 153 1.30 20.71 2.13
N ALA A 154 2.59 20.86 1.83
CA ALA A 154 3.66 20.25 2.61
C ALA A 154 4.86 21.18 2.73
N GLU A 155 5.67 20.96 3.74
CA GLU A 155 6.83 21.80 4.03
C GLU A 155 7.95 20.92 4.62
N LYS A 156 9.10 20.91 3.93
CA LYS A 156 10.31 20.31 4.50
C LYS A 156 10.96 21.29 5.47
N LYS A 157 11.54 20.74 6.55
CA LYS A 157 12.25 21.57 7.54
C LYS A 157 13.32 22.43 6.84
N TYR A 158 13.26 23.75 7.11
CA TYR A 158 14.16 24.75 6.53
C TYR A 158 14.09 24.90 4.99
N LYS A 159 13.02 24.51 4.35
CA LYS A 159 12.81 24.72 2.91
C LYS A 159 11.49 25.44 2.66
N ALA A 160 11.39 26.07 1.49
CA ALA A 160 10.13 26.67 1.06
C ALA A 160 9.01 25.62 1.00
N PRO A 161 7.79 25.99 1.40
CA PRO A 161 6.64 25.11 1.29
C PRO A 161 6.30 24.85 -0.18
N PHE A 162 5.64 23.72 -0.43
CA PHE A 162 5.19 23.33 -1.76
C PHE A 162 3.89 22.56 -1.68
N SER A 163 3.21 22.42 -2.82
CA SER A 163 2.05 21.56 -2.96
C SER A 163 2.34 20.42 -3.93
N PHE A 164 1.67 19.29 -3.71
CA PHE A 164 1.72 18.15 -4.63
C PHE A 164 0.36 17.46 -4.66
N ILE A 165 0.07 16.79 -5.78
CA ILE A 165 -1.11 15.93 -5.89
C ILE A 165 -0.70 14.53 -5.39
N PRO A 166 -1.46 13.90 -4.48
CA PRO A 166 -1.22 12.53 -4.04
C PRO A 166 -1.20 11.56 -5.24
N SER A 167 -0.25 10.64 -5.20
CA SER A 167 -0.09 9.59 -6.21
C SER A 167 -0.02 8.20 -5.59
N HIS A 168 -0.41 8.10 -4.33
CA HIS A 168 -0.25 6.90 -3.51
C HIS A 168 -1.59 6.29 -3.13
N THR A 169 -1.57 4.99 -2.88
CA THR A 169 -2.56 4.27 -2.11
C THR A 169 -2.12 4.29 -0.64
N LEU A 170 -3.02 4.73 0.24
CA LEU A 170 -2.77 4.80 1.67
C LEU A 170 -3.31 3.55 2.35
N VAL A 171 -2.44 2.86 3.10
CA VAL A 171 -2.78 1.64 3.84
C VAL A 171 -2.51 1.86 5.32
N LEU A 172 -3.47 1.50 6.14
CA LEU A 172 -3.33 1.38 7.58
C LEU A 172 -3.47 -0.10 7.96
N TYR A 173 -2.42 -0.72 8.47
CA TYR A 173 -2.60 -2.04 9.08
C TYR A 173 -2.67 -1.92 10.62
N THR A 174 -3.64 -2.57 11.22
CA THR A 174 -3.91 -2.42 12.65
C THR A 174 -4.60 -3.64 13.24
N ASN A 175 -4.44 -3.81 14.55
CA ASN A 175 -5.18 -4.81 15.34
C ASN A 175 -6.51 -4.27 15.87
N HIS A 176 -6.71 -2.96 15.82
CA HIS A 176 -7.91 -2.31 16.34
C HIS A 176 -8.56 -1.44 15.27
N LEU A 177 -9.84 -1.68 14.99
CA LEU A 177 -10.57 -0.82 14.08
C LEU A 177 -10.70 0.58 14.67
N PRO A 178 -10.31 1.62 13.93
CA PRO A 178 -10.40 2.98 14.41
C PRO A 178 -11.87 3.43 14.52
N LYS A 179 -12.14 4.33 15.47
CA LYS A 179 -13.45 4.98 15.57
C LYS A 179 -13.61 5.99 14.44
N VAL A 180 -14.78 6.00 13.82
CA VAL A 180 -15.20 6.94 12.79
C VAL A 180 -16.40 7.71 13.26
N GLY A 181 -16.51 9.00 12.94
CA GLY A 181 -17.69 9.80 13.30
C GLY A 181 -18.94 9.26 12.60
N ALA A 182 -19.99 8.95 13.37
CA ALA A 182 -21.19 8.31 12.87
C ALA A 182 -21.94 9.09 11.77
N SER A 183 -21.79 10.41 11.73
CA SER A 183 -22.50 11.33 10.81
C SER A 183 -21.72 11.62 9.51
N ASP A 184 -20.52 11.09 9.33
CA ASP A 184 -19.69 11.39 8.15
C ASP A 184 -19.76 10.30 7.09
N ALA A 185 -20.88 10.27 6.35
CA ALA A 185 -21.06 9.38 5.20
C ALA A 185 -19.95 9.52 4.14
N GLY A 186 -19.37 10.73 4.00
CA GLY A 186 -18.26 11.00 3.11
C GLY A 186 -16.97 10.29 3.51
N THR A 187 -16.76 10.01 4.80
CA THR A 187 -15.62 9.22 5.28
C THR A 187 -15.89 7.74 5.13
N TRP A 188 -17.09 7.26 5.46
CA TRP A 188 -17.42 5.82 5.38
C TRP A 188 -17.17 5.25 3.97
N ARG A 189 -17.57 5.96 2.93
CA ARG A 189 -17.33 5.53 1.53
C ARG A 189 -15.85 5.48 1.13
N ARG A 190 -14.97 6.08 1.95
CA ARG A 190 -13.52 6.10 1.73
C ARG A 190 -12.76 5.06 2.57
N LEU A 191 -13.46 4.17 3.24
CA LEU A 191 -12.83 3.12 4.04
C LEU A 191 -13.07 1.77 3.39
N ILE A 192 -11.98 1.10 3.04
CA ILE A 192 -12.00 -0.28 2.56
C ILE A 192 -11.30 -1.13 3.61
N VAL A 193 -12.03 -2.06 4.21
CA VAL A 193 -11.48 -2.96 5.23
C VAL A 193 -11.14 -4.30 4.59
N ILE A 194 -9.88 -4.71 4.71
CA ILE A 194 -9.40 -6.03 4.30
C ILE A 194 -9.19 -6.86 5.57
N PRO A 195 -9.97 -7.92 5.77
CA PRO A 195 -9.80 -8.77 6.94
C PRO A 195 -8.62 -9.73 6.76
N PHE A 196 -7.85 -9.90 7.85
CA PHE A 196 -6.78 -10.89 7.96
C PHE A 196 -7.16 -11.88 9.06
N HIS A 197 -7.74 -12.99 8.68
CA HIS A 197 -8.30 -13.99 9.60
C HIS A 197 -7.34 -15.14 9.91
N ALA A 198 -6.23 -15.25 9.20
CA ALA A 198 -5.25 -16.30 9.45
C ALA A 198 -4.73 -16.25 10.88
N ARG A 199 -4.38 -17.43 11.39
CA ARG A 199 -3.68 -17.60 12.65
C ARG A 199 -2.42 -18.40 12.38
N ILE A 200 -1.29 -17.69 12.34
CA ILE A 200 0.01 -18.27 12.01
C ILE A 200 0.72 -18.62 13.31
N GLU A 201 0.93 -19.93 13.54
CA GLU A 201 1.52 -20.47 14.77
C GLU A 201 2.47 -21.64 14.44
N GLY A 202 3.30 -22.00 15.42
CA GLY A 202 4.23 -23.12 15.28
C GLY A 202 5.28 -22.91 14.20
N ASP A 203 5.52 -23.91 13.39
CA ASP A 203 6.56 -23.88 12.34
C ASP A 203 6.28 -22.89 11.21
N SER A 204 5.05 -22.42 11.10
CA SER A 204 4.67 -21.36 10.14
C SER A 204 4.99 -19.95 10.62
N ASP A 205 5.32 -19.75 11.90
CA ASP A 205 5.70 -18.46 12.48
C ASP A 205 7.20 -18.18 12.28
N ILE A 206 7.57 -17.90 11.04
CA ILE A 206 8.96 -17.65 10.66
C ILE A 206 9.33 -16.19 10.93
N LYS A 207 10.38 -15.97 11.73
CA LYS A 207 10.88 -14.63 12.01
C LYS A 207 11.46 -13.99 10.74
N ASN A 208 11.22 -12.67 10.60
CA ASN A 208 11.70 -11.90 9.44
C ASN A 208 11.23 -12.45 8.09
N PHE A 209 10.06 -13.09 8.05
CA PHE A 209 9.56 -13.73 6.85
C PHE A 209 9.36 -12.75 5.68
N ALA A 210 9.15 -11.45 5.96
CA ALA A 210 9.12 -10.43 4.90
C ALA A 210 10.46 -10.31 4.16
N ASP A 211 11.60 -10.44 4.87
CA ASP A 211 12.94 -10.43 4.24
C ASP A 211 13.11 -11.68 3.38
N TYR A 212 12.77 -12.83 3.92
CA TYR A 212 12.80 -14.09 3.18
C TYR A 212 11.98 -14.03 1.87
N LEU A 213 10.76 -13.47 1.94
CA LEU A 213 9.91 -13.29 0.76
C LEU A 213 10.55 -12.39 -0.31
N VAL A 214 11.19 -11.30 0.10
CA VAL A 214 11.86 -10.39 -0.84
C VAL A 214 13.06 -11.07 -1.48
N ASP A 215 13.84 -11.82 -0.71
CA ASP A 215 15.06 -12.47 -1.18
C ASP A 215 14.77 -13.66 -2.11
N HIS A 216 13.67 -14.40 -1.88
CA HIS A 216 13.38 -15.67 -2.58
C HIS A 216 12.19 -15.59 -3.55
N ALA A 217 11.33 -14.59 -3.43
CA ALA A 217 10.14 -14.42 -4.25
C ALA A 217 9.88 -12.97 -4.70
N GLY A 218 10.85 -12.07 -4.50
CA GLY A 218 10.67 -10.65 -4.76
C GLY A 218 10.23 -10.34 -6.18
N GLY A 219 10.82 -11.00 -7.17
CA GLY A 219 10.46 -10.87 -8.58
C GLY A 219 9.03 -11.34 -8.87
N ALA A 220 8.63 -12.49 -8.30
CA ALA A 220 7.26 -13.00 -8.41
C ALA A 220 6.24 -12.09 -7.73
N ILE A 221 6.56 -11.50 -6.58
CA ILE A 221 5.74 -10.50 -5.91
C ILE A 221 5.54 -9.28 -6.83
N LEU A 222 6.62 -8.75 -7.41
CA LEU A 222 6.52 -7.60 -8.31
C LEU A 222 5.71 -7.94 -9.56
N LYS A 223 5.90 -9.12 -10.15
CA LYS A 223 5.08 -9.59 -11.26
C LYS A 223 3.60 -9.65 -10.89
N TRP A 224 3.26 -10.22 -9.72
CA TRP A 224 1.89 -10.29 -9.22
C TRP A 224 1.26 -8.90 -9.04
N ILE A 225 2.04 -7.91 -8.58
CA ILE A 225 1.60 -6.51 -8.46
C ILE A 225 1.32 -5.90 -9.85
N ILE A 226 2.22 -6.10 -10.81
CA ILE A 226 2.09 -5.61 -12.19
C ILE A 226 0.83 -6.19 -12.85
N GLU A 227 0.59 -7.49 -12.70
CA GLU A 227 -0.62 -8.13 -13.20
C GLU A 227 -1.89 -7.56 -12.57
N GLY A 228 -1.85 -7.26 -11.26
CA GLY A 228 -2.93 -6.57 -10.56
C GLY A 228 -3.20 -5.17 -11.15
N SER A 229 -2.15 -4.39 -11.41
CA SER A 229 -2.30 -3.06 -12.01
C SER A 229 -2.86 -3.11 -13.42
N ARG A 230 -2.41 -4.07 -14.23
CA ARG A 230 -2.93 -4.27 -15.59
C ARG A 230 -4.42 -4.61 -15.59
N LYS A 231 -4.86 -5.50 -14.69
CA LYS A 231 -6.29 -5.82 -14.52
C LYS A 231 -7.10 -4.58 -14.19
N VAL A 232 -6.63 -3.73 -13.27
CA VAL A 232 -7.32 -2.48 -12.90
C VAL A 232 -7.38 -1.50 -14.08
N ILE A 233 -6.31 -1.37 -14.85
CA ILE A 233 -6.27 -0.44 -15.99
C ILE A 233 -7.24 -0.88 -17.10
N ILE A 234 -7.33 -2.19 -17.39
CA ILE A 234 -8.13 -2.74 -18.49
C ILE A 234 -9.59 -2.90 -18.10
N GLU A 235 -9.86 -3.48 -16.94
CA GLU A 235 -11.20 -3.88 -16.50
C GLU A 235 -11.88 -2.86 -15.58
N GLY A 236 -11.12 -1.86 -15.09
CA GLY A 236 -11.55 -1.00 -14.01
C GLY A 236 -11.44 -1.68 -12.64
N PHE A 237 -11.70 -0.90 -11.59
CA PHE A 237 -11.81 -1.41 -10.23
C PHE A 237 -13.30 -1.53 -9.87
N ASN A 238 -13.85 -2.72 -9.99
CA ASN A 238 -15.19 -3.04 -9.51
C ASN A 238 -15.08 -3.58 -8.08
N MET A 239 -15.80 -2.92 -7.17
CA MET A 239 -15.96 -3.35 -5.77
C MET A 239 -17.04 -4.42 -5.67
#